data_da231391a4936ac0d458c2def9d650b9
#
_entry.id   da231391a4936ac0d458c2def9d650b9
#
_cell.length_a   1.000
_cell.length_b   1.000
_cell.length_c   1.000
_cell.angle_alpha   90.00
_cell.angle_beta   90.00
_cell.angle_gamma   90.00
#
_symmetry.space_group_name_H-M   'P 1'
#
loop_
_entity.id
_entity.type
_entity.pdbx_description
1 polymer ?
#
loop_
_entity_poly.entity_id
_entity_poly.type
_entity_poly.pdbx_seq_one_letter_code
_entity_poly.pdbx_strand_id
1 'polypeptide(L)'
;MKKLRKRALYAGLMLCFLFSALPAAAAETESELTDSAGEEITGIISAMDNEIALLLQNAEIDHVERRGSMDFHVGTLCGKNVVIVKGGIGKVRSAAGVAALLDSFGPARVIFTGIAGGVSDETQVLDVVVAEDLVQHDYGIMSNDGFEWSEGTGGENRRVFCDPELVRLAHDAAAEVVGEGHVFQGTIVTGDQFIASESYVELLQENFKAMACEMEGASVGIVCTEYEVPFVVIRTMSDKADGLAHDTYENMADLAADHSSEVVMQMLKNM
;
A
#
# COMPACT_ATOMS: atom_id res chain seq x y z
N MET A 1 5.28 -34.95 -68.20
CA MET A 1 5.39 -33.84 -69.18
C MET A 1 5.94 -32.62 -68.38
N LYS A 2 7.15 -32.41 -68.48
CA LYS A 2 8.04 -31.33 -68.87
C LYS A 2 7.40 -29.94 -68.84
N LYS A 3 7.98 -29.04 -68.02
CA LYS A 3 8.42 -27.68 -68.35
C LYS A 3 9.01 -27.02 -67.08
N LEU A 4 10.20 -26.87 -67.05
CA LEU A 4 11.19 -25.84 -67.46
C LEU A 4 11.33 -24.67 -66.45
N ARG A 5 12.54 -24.64 -65.91
CA ARG A 5 13.19 -23.59 -65.12
C ARG A 5 13.20 -22.25 -65.87
N LYS A 6 13.00 -21.15 -65.14
CA LYS A 6 13.67 -19.89 -65.49
C LYS A 6 14.34 -19.33 -64.26
N ARG A 7 15.66 -19.33 -64.29
CA ARG A 7 16.55 -18.53 -63.46
C ARG A 7 16.52 -17.10 -63.98
N ALA A 8 16.27 -16.13 -63.12
CA ALA A 8 16.61 -14.71 -63.39
C ALA A 8 17.65 -14.29 -62.38
N LEU A 9 18.80 -13.96 -62.93
CA LEU A 9 19.98 -13.39 -62.33
C LEU A 9 19.72 -11.88 -62.17
N TYR A 10 19.72 -11.31 -61.00
CA TYR A 10 19.86 -9.86 -60.80
C TYR A 10 21.16 -9.56 -60.12
N ALA A 11 22.01 -8.88 -60.90
CA ALA A 11 23.29 -8.35 -60.51
C ALA A 11 23.11 -7.17 -59.54
N GLY A 12 24.05 -7.04 -58.67
CA GLY A 12 24.10 -6.08 -57.57
C GLY A 12 24.17 -4.63 -58.02
N LEU A 13 23.66 -3.77 -57.14
CA LEU A 13 24.09 -2.41 -57.00
C LEU A 13 24.27 -2.14 -55.52
N MET A 14 25.53 -2.15 -55.14
CA MET A 14 25.98 -1.83 -53.78
C MET A 14 26.01 -0.29 -53.68
N LEU A 15 24.97 0.29 -53.10
CA LEU A 15 24.92 1.73 -52.80
C LEU A 15 25.43 1.93 -51.38
N CYS A 16 26.69 2.35 -51.26
CA CYS A 16 27.25 2.80 -49.98
C CYS A 16 26.56 4.09 -49.54
N PHE A 17 25.67 3.98 -48.55
CA PHE A 17 25.22 5.12 -47.77
C PHE A 17 26.23 5.39 -46.65
N LEU A 18 27.03 6.44 -46.82
CA LEU A 18 27.77 7.06 -45.74
C LEU A 18 26.73 7.73 -44.79
N PHE A 19 26.45 7.02 -43.70
CA PHE A 19 25.75 7.62 -42.54
C PHE A 19 26.80 8.47 -41.81
N SER A 20 26.73 9.78 -42.00
CA SER A 20 27.36 10.73 -41.09
C SER A 20 26.63 10.64 -39.74
N ALA A 21 27.30 10.08 -38.75
CA ALA A 21 26.87 10.09 -37.37
C ALA A 21 26.85 11.55 -36.87
N LEU A 22 25.64 12.13 -36.74
CA LEU A 22 25.46 13.24 -35.82
C LEU A 22 25.45 12.65 -34.40
N PRO A 23 26.17 13.27 -33.46
CA PRO A 23 26.01 12.90 -32.06
C PRO A 23 24.60 13.36 -31.65
N ALA A 24 23.70 12.42 -31.37
CA ALA A 24 22.52 12.69 -30.61
C ALA A 24 22.99 13.12 -29.20
N ALA A 25 22.91 14.41 -28.93
CA ALA A 25 22.94 14.87 -27.54
C ALA A 25 21.68 14.30 -26.88
N ALA A 26 21.83 13.18 -26.18
CA ALA A 26 20.91 12.75 -25.17
C ALA A 26 20.91 13.87 -24.13
N ALA A 27 19.85 14.66 -24.10
CA ALA A 27 19.55 15.51 -22.97
C ALA A 27 19.13 14.54 -21.84
N GLU A 28 20.10 14.14 -21.04
CA GLU A 28 19.88 13.63 -19.71
C GLU A 28 19.32 14.80 -18.89
N THR A 29 17.99 14.91 -18.86
CA THR A 29 17.33 15.59 -17.76
C THR A 29 17.32 14.59 -16.60
N GLU A 30 18.49 14.34 -16.01
CA GLU A 30 18.53 13.99 -14.60
C GLU A 30 17.86 15.16 -13.86
N SER A 31 16.66 14.94 -13.38
CA SER A 31 16.10 15.79 -12.36
C SER A 31 17.02 15.64 -11.15
N GLU A 32 17.90 16.62 -10.96
CA GLU A 32 18.60 16.82 -9.71
C GLU A 32 17.55 17.12 -8.62
N LEU A 33 16.93 16.08 -8.07
CA LEU A 33 16.42 16.08 -6.72
C LEU A 33 17.63 15.82 -5.81
N THR A 34 18.55 16.77 -5.76
CA THR A 34 19.58 16.81 -4.73
C THR A 34 18.95 17.46 -3.50
N ASP A 35 18.42 16.59 -2.59
CA ASP A 35 19.20 16.24 -1.43
C ASP A 35 19.55 17.40 -0.49
N SER A 36 18.67 17.62 0.50
CA SER A 36 19.14 18.10 1.81
C SER A 36 19.65 16.87 2.57
N ALA A 37 20.96 16.56 2.43
CA ALA A 37 21.72 15.58 3.21
C ALA A 37 21.13 14.18 3.32
N GLY A 38 21.27 13.31 2.29
CA GLY A 38 21.40 11.84 2.44
C GLY A 38 20.38 11.08 3.30
N GLU A 39 19.29 11.69 3.72
CA GLU A 39 18.28 11.04 4.55
C GLU A 39 17.21 10.36 3.67
N GLU A 40 16.96 9.10 4.01
CA GLU A 40 15.99 8.26 3.31
C GLU A 40 14.57 8.84 3.41
N ILE A 41 13.83 8.79 2.30
CA ILE A 41 12.42 9.19 2.25
C ILE A 41 11.56 8.05 2.79
N THR A 42 10.59 8.37 3.64
CA THR A 42 9.53 7.45 4.06
C THR A 42 8.23 7.81 3.31
N GLY A 43 7.71 6.86 2.54
CA GLY A 43 6.39 6.99 1.94
C GLY A 43 5.30 6.70 2.96
N ILE A 44 4.32 7.60 3.09
CA ILE A 44 3.15 7.40 3.96
C ILE A 44 1.91 7.46 3.08
N ILE A 45 1.11 6.40 3.13
CA ILE A 45 -0.11 6.30 2.34
C ILE A 45 -1.30 5.96 3.25
N SER A 46 -2.47 6.51 2.94
CA SER A 46 -3.76 6.20 3.56
C SER A 46 -4.87 6.25 2.52
N ALA A 47 -6.06 5.77 2.86
CA ALA A 47 -7.18 5.70 1.92
C ALA A 47 -8.05 6.97 1.92
N MET A 48 -8.20 7.65 3.06
CA MET A 48 -9.20 8.70 3.28
C MET A 48 -8.59 10.02 3.75
N ASP A 49 -9.36 11.10 3.62
CA ASP A 49 -8.93 12.45 4.01
C ASP A 49 -8.72 12.58 5.53
N ASN A 50 -9.58 11.99 6.35
CA ASN A 50 -9.44 12.02 7.80
C ASN A 50 -8.23 11.22 8.29
N GLU A 51 -7.84 10.16 7.58
CA GLU A 51 -6.65 9.35 7.93
C GLU A 51 -5.31 10.07 7.71
N ILE A 52 -5.25 11.05 6.80
CA ILE A 52 -4.04 11.84 6.57
C ILE A 52 -4.09 13.25 7.18
N ALA A 53 -5.27 13.67 7.67
CA ALA A 53 -5.47 15.05 8.11
C ALA A 53 -4.51 15.47 9.23
N LEU A 54 -4.36 14.64 10.27
CA LEU A 54 -3.48 14.93 11.40
C LEU A 54 -2.00 14.88 10.98
N LEU A 55 -1.60 13.98 10.09
CA LEU A 55 -0.24 13.93 9.53
C LEU A 55 0.09 15.21 8.79
N LEU A 56 -0.80 15.67 7.89
CA LEU A 56 -0.60 16.92 7.14
C LEU A 56 -0.61 18.16 8.01
N GLN A 57 -1.38 18.18 9.11
CA GLN A 57 -1.37 19.29 10.08
C GLN A 57 -0.03 19.41 10.81
N ASN A 58 0.69 18.30 11.00
CA ASN A 58 1.95 18.26 11.74
C ASN A 58 3.19 18.22 10.84
N ALA A 59 3.03 18.05 9.54
CA ALA A 59 4.11 18.04 8.58
C ALA A 59 4.49 19.47 8.15
N GLU A 60 5.77 19.69 7.90
CA GLU A 60 6.29 20.84 7.18
C GLU A 60 6.35 20.50 5.70
N ILE A 61 5.35 20.94 4.92
CA ILE A 61 5.22 20.61 3.51
C ILE A 61 5.99 21.63 2.67
N ASP A 62 7.00 21.14 1.94
CA ASP A 62 7.81 21.96 1.01
C ASP A 62 7.03 22.26 -0.28
N HIS A 63 6.41 21.23 -0.85
CA HIS A 63 5.59 21.35 -2.05
C HIS A 63 4.62 20.17 -2.20
N VAL A 64 3.67 20.34 -3.13
CA VAL A 64 2.71 19.30 -3.49
C VAL A 64 2.88 18.95 -4.96
N GLU A 65 3.13 17.69 -5.25
CA GLU A 65 3.18 17.18 -6.62
C GLU A 65 1.89 16.45 -6.98
N ARG A 66 1.29 16.81 -8.10
CA ARG A 66 0.11 16.13 -8.61
C ARG A 66 0.47 15.05 -9.62
N ARG A 67 0.01 13.82 -9.38
CA ARG A 67 0.10 12.70 -10.30
C ARG A 67 -1.30 12.10 -10.53
N GLY A 68 -1.81 12.21 -11.75
CA GLY A 68 -3.20 11.83 -12.03
C GLY A 68 -4.19 12.65 -11.19
N SER A 69 -4.97 11.96 -10.35
CA SER A 69 -5.93 12.58 -9.42
C SER A 69 -5.40 12.69 -7.97
N MET A 70 -4.15 12.28 -7.71
CA MET A 70 -3.57 12.23 -6.38
C MET A 70 -2.60 13.38 -6.17
N ASP A 71 -2.62 13.94 -4.96
CA ASP A 71 -1.71 14.99 -4.51
C ASP A 71 -0.70 14.36 -3.53
N PHE A 72 0.60 14.44 -3.87
CA PHE A 72 1.72 13.94 -3.09
C PHE A 72 2.33 15.11 -2.34
N HIS A 73 2.24 15.08 -1.04
CA HIS A 73 2.76 16.12 -0.14
C HIS A 73 4.19 15.77 0.26
N VAL A 74 5.15 16.48 -0.28
CA VAL A 74 6.59 16.29 -0.03
C VAL A 74 7.04 17.26 1.03
N GLY A 75 7.78 16.78 2.02
CA GLY A 75 8.25 17.61 3.13
C GLY A 75 8.84 16.78 4.28
N THR A 76 8.74 17.32 5.50
CA THR A 76 9.22 16.63 6.69
C THR A 76 8.10 16.43 7.71
N LEU A 77 8.17 15.32 8.45
CA LEU A 77 7.30 15.02 9.58
C LEU A 77 8.16 14.44 10.72
N CYS A 78 8.07 15.01 11.91
CA CYS A 78 8.90 14.63 13.05
C CYS A 78 10.42 14.65 12.74
N GLY A 79 10.87 15.55 11.86
CA GLY A 79 12.27 15.67 11.43
C GLY A 79 12.74 14.63 10.41
N LYS A 80 11.85 13.83 9.85
CA LYS A 80 12.15 12.83 8.79
C LYS A 80 11.59 13.27 7.45
N ASN A 81 12.29 12.98 6.37
CA ASN A 81 11.79 13.23 5.02
C ASN A 81 10.62 12.28 4.70
N VAL A 82 9.50 12.85 4.29
CA VAL A 82 8.29 12.08 3.98
C VAL A 82 7.65 12.50 2.66
N VAL A 83 6.94 11.57 2.06
CA VAL A 83 5.94 11.84 1.03
C VAL A 83 4.62 11.26 1.50
N ILE A 84 3.63 12.12 1.74
CA ILE A 84 2.31 11.73 2.25
C ILE A 84 1.30 11.78 1.11
N VAL A 85 0.54 10.71 0.90
CA VAL A 85 -0.45 10.63 -0.16
C VAL A 85 -1.74 9.94 0.28
N LYS A 86 -2.88 10.46 -0.19
CA LYS A 86 -4.16 9.76 -0.14
C LYS A 86 -4.30 8.88 -1.39
N GLY A 87 -4.20 7.55 -1.23
CA GLY A 87 -4.35 6.59 -2.30
C GLY A 87 -5.80 6.42 -2.76
N GLY A 88 -6.77 6.55 -1.82
CA GLY A 88 -8.20 6.36 -2.04
C GLY A 88 -8.68 4.96 -1.68
N ILE A 89 -9.99 4.84 -1.44
CA ILE A 89 -10.61 3.61 -0.94
C ILE A 89 -10.61 2.50 -2.01
N GLY A 90 -10.30 1.28 -1.57
CA GLY A 90 -10.35 0.05 -2.33
C GLY A 90 -9.03 -0.33 -3.01
N LYS A 91 -8.91 -1.62 -3.32
CA LYS A 91 -7.67 -2.26 -3.81
C LYS A 91 -7.07 -1.59 -5.04
N VAL A 92 -7.89 -1.23 -6.03
CA VAL A 92 -7.41 -0.66 -7.29
C VAL A 92 -6.79 0.73 -7.08
N ARG A 93 -7.44 1.57 -6.26
CA ARG A 93 -6.98 2.95 -6.02
C ARG A 93 -5.71 2.96 -5.19
N SER A 94 -5.68 2.18 -4.11
CA SER A 94 -4.51 2.10 -3.24
C SER A 94 -3.30 1.50 -3.96
N ALA A 95 -3.49 0.45 -4.79
CA ALA A 95 -2.43 -0.09 -5.64
C ALA A 95 -1.88 0.96 -6.62
N ALA A 96 -2.75 1.72 -7.28
CA ALA A 96 -2.32 2.81 -8.17
C ALA A 96 -1.58 3.92 -7.41
N GLY A 97 -2.05 4.25 -6.20
CA GLY A 97 -1.44 5.26 -5.34
C GLY A 97 -0.04 4.89 -4.88
N VAL A 98 0.14 3.66 -4.37
CA VAL A 98 1.45 3.20 -3.93
C VAL A 98 2.40 3.01 -5.10
N ALA A 99 1.96 2.49 -6.25
CA ALA A 99 2.82 2.39 -7.44
C ALA A 99 3.33 3.77 -7.90
N ALA A 100 2.44 4.79 -7.93
CA ALA A 100 2.83 6.15 -8.25
C ALA A 100 3.79 6.76 -7.22
N LEU A 101 3.62 6.43 -5.92
CA LEU A 101 4.54 6.83 -4.85
C LEU A 101 5.93 6.23 -5.06
N LEU A 102 6.01 4.93 -5.33
CA LEU A 102 7.25 4.21 -5.52
C LEU A 102 8.01 4.68 -6.77
N ASP A 103 7.32 4.81 -7.91
CA ASP A 103 7.92 5.25 -9.17
C ASP A 103 8.40 6.70 -9.16
N SER A 104 7.65 7.59 -8.48
CA SER A 104 7.95 9.04 -8.56
C SER A 104 8.95 9.51 -7.51
N PHE A 105 9.00 8.87 -6.34
CA PHE A 105 9.75 9.37 -5.19
C PHE A 105 10.78 8.39 -4.63
N GLY A 106 10.75 7.12 -5.02
CA GLY A 106 11.70 6.10 -4.60
C GLY A 106 11.87 5.98 -3.08
N PRO A 107 10.80 5.91 -2.27
CA PRO A 107 10.94 5.86 -0.82
C PRO A 107 11.68 4.60 -0.38
N ALA A 108 12.51 4.72 0.64
CA ALA A 108 13.24 3.59 1.23
C ALA A 108 12.32 2.61 1.97
N ARG A 109 11.15 3.07 2.37
CA ARG A 109 10.10 2.26 3.04
C ARG A 109 8.73 2.91 2.87
N VAL A 110 7.68 2.08 3.07
CA VAL A 110 6.28 2.54 3.02
C VAL A 110 5.58 2.22 4.35
N ILE A 111 4.90 3.21 4.91
CA ILE A 111 3.97 3.03 6.03
C ILE A 111 2.56 3.24 5.47
N PHE A 112 1.72 2.21 5.54
CA PHE A 112 0.31 2.34 5.23
C PHE A 112 -0.49 2.38 6.52
N THR A 113 -1.14 3.51 6.77
CA THR A 113 -1.86 3.78 8.01
C THR A 113 -3.33 4.08 7.74
N GLY A 114 -4.20 3.81 8.70
CA GLY A 114 -5.63 4.05 8.59
C GLY A 114 -6.45 3.28 9.62
N ILE A 115 -7.72 3.10 9.31
CA ILE A 115 -8.68 2.43 10.19
C ILE A 115 -9.13 1.09 9.62
N ALA A 116 -9.74 0.24 10.46
CA ALA A 116 -10.24 -1.08 10.08
C ALA A 116 -11.37 -1.54 11.00
N GLY A 117 -12.14 -2.53 10.56
CA GLY A 117 -13.03 -3.30 11.41
C GLY A 117 -12.28 -4.40 12.17
N GLY A 118 -12.47 -4.49 13.47
CA GLY A 118 -11.90 -5.54 14.30
C GLY A 118 -12.57 -6.88 14.05
N VAL A 119 -11.79 -7.92 13.76
CA VAL A 119 -12.26 -9.28 13.48
C VAL A 119 -12.04 -10.18 14.67
N SER A 120 -10.90 -10.09 15.34
CA SER A 120 -10.59 -10.89 16.52
C SER A 120 -11.44 -10.49 17.73
N ASP A 121 -11.84 -11.49 18.55
CA ASP A 121 -12.49 -11.26 19.83
C ASP A 121 -11.58 -10.56 20.84
N GLU A 122 -10.26 -10.63 20.62
CA GLU A 122 -9.26 -9.99 21.49
C GLU A 122 -9.22 -8.47 21.31
N THR A 123 -9.57 -7.95 20.13
CA THR A 123 -9.51 -6.52 19.82
C THR A 123 -10.79 -5.78 20.22
N GLN A 124 -10.63 -4.51 20.60
CA GLN A 124 -11.71 -3.58 20.88
C GLN A 124 -11.63 -2.38 19.94
N VAL A 125 -12.70 -1.57 19.89
CA VAL A 125 -12.66 -0.27 19.19
C VAL A 125 -11.57 0.59 19.79
N LEU A 126 -10.79 1.28 18.94
CA LEU A 126 -9.59 2.08 19.22
C LEU A 126 -8.32 1.30 19.55
N ASP A 127 -8.36 -0.02 19.61
CA ASP A 127 -7.13 -0.82 19.63
C ASP A 127 -6.39 -0.72 18.30
N VAL A 128 -5.08 -0.92 18.34
CA VAL A 128 -4.20 -0.87 17.16
C VAL A 128 -3.79 -2.29 16.76
N VAL A 129 -3.93 -2.60 15.49
CA VAL A 129 -3.39 -3.83 14.89
C VAL A 129 -2.25 -3.46 13.94
N VAL A 130 -1.07 -3.99 14.18
CA VAL A 130 0.08 -3.94 13.28
C VAL A 130 0.12 -5.25 12.49
N ALA A 131 0.05 -5.15 11.16
CA ALA A 131 0.05 -6.35 10.33
C ALA A 131 1.40 -7.05 10.35
N GLU A 132 1.41 -8.36 10.62
CA GLU A 132 2.53 -9.23 10.31
C GLU A 132 2.46 -9.69 8.85
N ASP A 133 1.25 -9.99 8.39
CA ASP A 133 0.96 -10.38 7.02
C ASP A 133 -0.41 -9.89 6.55
N LEU A 134 -0.59 -9.89 5.24
CA LEU A 134 -1.78 -9.44 4.55
C LEU A 134 -2.23 -10.47 3.52
N VAL A 135 -3.55 -10.60 3.34
CA VAL A 135 -4.16 -11.45 2.32
C VAL A 135 -5.49 -10.87 1.84
N GLN A 136 -5.81 -11.04 0.55
CA GLN A 136 -7.14 -10.66 0.04
C GLN A 136 -8.14 -11.78 0.36
N HIS A 137 -9.16 -11.49 1.17
CA HIS A 137 -10.19 -12.46 1.54
C HIS A 137 -11.26 -12.66 0.46
N ASP A 138 -11.37 -11.74 -0.47
CA ASP A 138 -12.35 -11.73 -1.56
C ASP A 138 -11.78 -12.18 -2.91
N TYR A 139 -10.55 -12.72 -2.93
CA TYR A 139 -9.94 -13.31 -4.11
C TYR A 139 -10.17 -14.82 -4.13
N GLY A 140 -10.84 -15.34 -5.16
CA GLY A 140 -11.16 -16.75 -5.18
C GLY A 140 -12.05 -17.15 -6.35
N ILE A 141 -12.74 -18.28 -6.18
CA ILE A 141 -13.60 -18.91 -7.21
C ILE A 141 -15.05 -18.78 -6.75
N MET A 142 -15.90 -18.21 -7.59
CA MET A 142 -17.35 -18.23 -7.41
C MET A 142 -17.93 -19.40 -8.19
N SER A 143 -18.51 -20.36 -7.50
CA SER A 143 -19.17 -21.52 -8.06
C SER A 143 -20.68 -21.56 -7.73
N ASN A 144 -21.40 -22.61 -8.16
CA ASN A 144 -22.79 -22.82 -7.74
C ASN A 144 -22.93 -23.12 -6.22
N ASP A 145 -21.85 -23.57 -5.59
CA ASP A 145 -21.81 -23.91 -4.16
C ASP A 145 -21.38 -22.72 -3.30
N GLY A 146 -21.08 -21.56 -3.92
CA GLY A 146 -20.68 -20.32 -3.28
C GLY A 146 -19.27 -19.90 -3.62
N PHE A 147 -18.75 -18.94 -2.83
CA PHE A 147 -17.39 -18.42 -2.94
C PHE A 147 -16.42 -19.33 -2.18
N GLU A 148 -15.30 -19.66 -2.85
CA GLU A 148 -14.16 -20.38 -2.28
C GLU A 148 -12.90 -19.52 -2.44
N TRP A 149 -12.24 -19.22 -1.34
CA TRP A 149 -10.99 -18.46 -1.34
C TRP A 149 -9.87 -19.23 -2.04
N SER A 150 -8.99 -18.52 -2.74
CA SER A 150 -7.87 -19.10 -3.46
C SER A 150 -6.66 -18.20 -3.45
N GLU A 151 -5.47 -18.78 -3.40
CA GLU A 151 -4.22 -18.05 -3.66
C GLU A 151 -3.98 -17.75 -5.16
N GLY A 152 -4.83 -18.27 -6.04
CA GLY A 152 -4.60 -18.22 -7.48
C GLY A 152 -3.63 -19.31 -7.97
N THR A 153 -3.62 -19.59 -9.28
CA THR A 153 -2.78 -20.63 -9.88
C THR A 153 -1.30 -20.28 -9.92
N GLY A 154 -0.97 -18.98 -9.96
CA GLY A 154 0.38 -18.41 -9.91
C GLY A 154 0.75 -17.81 -8.55
N GLY A 155 -0.13 -17.93 -7.56
CA GLY A 155 0.06 -17.31 -6.24
C GLY A 155 -0.24 -15.81 -6.26
N GLU A 156 -1.19 -15.37 -7.12
CA GLU A 156 -1.57 -13.97 -7.27
C GLU A 156 -2.16 -13.37 -5.98
N ASN A 157 -2.69 -14.22 -5.11
CA ASN A 157 -3.21 -13.84 -3.80
C ASN A 157 -2.47 -14.55 -2.66
N ARG A 158 -1.18 -14.77 -2.80
CA ARG A 158 -0.37 -15.27 -1.68
C ARG A 158 -0.36 -14.26 -0.53
N ARG A 159 -0.16 -14.75 0.69
CA ARG A 159 0.14 -13.88 1.83
C ARG A 159 1.39 -13.07 1.55
N VAL A 160 1.34 -11.76 1.81
CA VAL A 160 2.50 -10.88 1.77
C VAL A 160 2.85 -10.46 3.19
N PHE A 161 4.14 -10.52 3.52
CA PHE A 161 4.63 -10.26 4.87
C PHE A 161 5.17 -8.84 4.96
N CYS A 162 4.80 -8.15 6.02
CA CYS A 162 5.37 -6.86 6.37
C CYS A 162 6.85 -7.03 6.78
N ASP A 163 7.62 -5.96 6.67
CA ASP A 163 9.02 -5.96 7.11
C ASP A 163 9.09 -6.11 8.65
N PRO A 164 9.82 -7.11 9.18
CA PRO A 164 9.82 -7.39 10.61
C PRO A 164 10.36 -6.26 11.48
N GLU A 165 11.30 -5.46 10.98
CA GLU A 165 11.84 -4.32 11.73
C GLU A 165 10.82 -3.17 11.76
N LEU A 166 10.13 -2.90 10.63
CA LEU A 166 9.05 -1.92 10.60
C LEU A 166 7.86 -2.35 11.47
N VAL A 167 7.53 -3.63 11.51
CA VAL A 167 6.49 -4.19 12.40
C VAL A 167 6.87 -3.94 13.86
N ARG A 168 8.10 -4.24 14.26
CA ARG A 168 8.59 -3.99 15.61
C ARG A 168 8.52 -2.49 15.98
N LEU A 169 9.02 -1.62 15.11
CA LEU A 169 8.98 -0.18 15.34
C LEU A 169 7.54 0.36 15.44
N ALA A 170 6.63 -0.15 14.61
CA ALA A 170 5.22 0.23 14.66
C ALA A 170 4.53 -0.24 15.95
N HIS A 171 4.82 -1.47 16.39
CA HIS A 171 4.30 -2.02 17.65
C HIS A 171 4.79 -1.20 18.85
N ASP A 172 6.10 -0.95 18.94
CA ASP A 172 6.68 -0.18 20.03
C ASP A 172 6.07 1.23 20.07
N ALA A 173 5.93 1.90 18.91
CA ALA A 173 5.29 3.21 18.80
C ALA A 173 3.81 3.18 19.20
N ALA A 174 3.07 2.16 18.77
CA ALA A 174 1.67 2.01 19.15
C ALA A 174 1.51 1.81 20.66
N ALA A 175 2.38 1.00 21.28
CA ALA A 175 2.38 0.80 22.74
C ALA A 175 2.63 2.08 23.52
N GLU A 176 3.46 3.00 23.01
CA GLU A 176 3.66 4.32 23.59
C GLU A 176 2.42 5.22 23.46
N VAL A 177 1.64 5.09 22.38
CA VAL A 177 0.46 5.93 22.11
C VAL A 177 -0.79 5.44 22.81
N VAL A 178 -1.13 4.16 22.66
CA VAL A 178 -2.40 3.62 23.17
C VAL A 178 -2.24 2.70 24.40
N GLY A 179 -1.01 2.35 24.76
CA GLY A 179 -0.68 1.41 25.84
C GLY A 179 -0.56 -0.03 25.35
N GLU A 180 0.35 -0.80 25.96
CA GLU A 180 0.74 -2.16 25.58
C GLU A 180 -0.46 -3.13 25.45
N GLY A 181 -1.47 -2.97 26.32
CA GLY A 181 -2.68 -3.83 26.32
C GLY A 181 -3.66 -3.55 25.17
N HIS A 182 -3.39 -2.56 24.34
CA HIS A 182 -4.22 -2.09 23.23
C HIS A 182 -3.53 -2.24 21.87
N VAL A 183 -2.43 -3.00 21.80
CA VAL A 183 -1.67 -3.23 20.58
C VAL A 183 -1.61 -4.73 20.30
N PHE A 184 -1.95 -5.10 19.08
CA PHE A 184 -1.99 -6.47 18.60
C PHE A 184 -1.18 -6.60 17.32
N GLN A 185 -0.68 -7.81 17.07
CA GLN A 185 -0.03 -8.18 15.82
C GLN A 185 -0.73 -9.37 15.19
N GLY A 186 -0.71 -9.45 13.87
CA GLY A 186 -1.23 -10.61 13.15
C GLY A 186 -1.72 -10.30 11.74
N THR A 187 -2.56 -11.18 11.22
CA THR A 187 -3.09 -11.07 9.85
C THR A 187 -4.14 -9.98 9.76
N ILE A 188 -3.96 -9.06 8.80
CA ILE A 188 -5.02 -8.15 8.34
C ILE A 188 -5.53 -8.66 6.99
N VAL A 189 -6.84 -8.78 6.83
CA VAL A 189 -7.45 -9.23 5.58
C VAL A 189 -8.06 -8.05 4.81
N THR A 190 -7.90 -8.08 3.49
CA THR A 190 -8.33 -7.00 2.58
C THR A 190 -9.42 -7.48 1.63
N GLY A 191 -10.43 -6.66 1.38
CA GLY A 191 -11.44 -6.89 0.33
C GLY A 191 -12.16 -5.61 -0.06
N ASP A 192 -12.71 -5.55 -1.28
CA ASP A 192 -13.46 -4.38 -1.76
C ASP A 192 -14.89 -4.34 -1.19
N GLN A 193 -15.03 -4.59 0.12
CA GLN A 193 -16.30 -4.66 0.83
C GLN A 193 -16.15 -4.09 2.23
N PHE A 194 -17.09 -3.22 2.63
CA PHE A 194 -17.24 -2.85 4.04
C PHE A 194 -17.97 -4.01 4.74
N ILE A 195 -17.29 -4.68 5.66
CA ILE A 195 -17.84 -5.83 6.38
C ILE A 195 -18.65 -5.34 7.58
N ALA A 196 -19.92 -5.76 7.63
CA ALA A 196 -20.86 -5.49 8.70
C ALA A 196 -21.72 -6.75 8.95
N SER A 197 -21.04 -7.87 9.28
CA SER A 197 -21.69 -9.18 9.35
C SER A 197 -20.94 -10.10 10.30
N GLU A 198 -21.56 -10.47 11.41
CA GLU A 198 -21.03 -11.42 12.41
C GLU A 198 -20.62 -12.75 11.77
N SER A 199 -21.48 -13.33 10.93
CA SER A 199 -21.19 -14.61 10.27
C SER A 199 -20.01 -14.52 9.29
N TYR A 200 -19.77 -13.33 8.70
CA TYR A 200 -18.63 -13.13 7.83
C TYR A 200 -17.35 -12.92 8.63
N VAL A 201 -17.43 -12.25 9.79
CA VAL A 201 -16.32 -12.13 10.75
C VAL A 201 -15.88 -13.51 11.24
N GLU A 202 -16.82 -14.40 11.61
CA GLU A 202 -16.52 -15.78 11.98
C GLU A 202 -15.76 -16.52 10.86
N LEU A 203 -16.20 -16.35 9.59
CA LEU A 203 -15.55 -16.94 8.43
C LEU A 203 -14.12 -16.39 8.23
N LEU A 204 -13.90 -15.07 8.42
CA LEU A 204 -12.57 -14.46 8.35
C LEU A 204 -11.64 -14.98 9.47
N GLN A 205 -12.17 -15.18 10.67
CA GLN A 205 -11.41 -15.78 11.77
C GLN A 205 -11.06 -17.24 11.49
N GLU A 206 -12.01 -18.04 11.03
CA GLU A 206 -11.80 -19.46 10.76
C GLU A 206 -10.74 -19.69 9.67
N ASN A 207 -10.86 -18.97 8.55
CA ASN A 207 -10.00 -19.19 7.38
C ASN A 207 -8.63 -18.52 7.48
N PHE A 208 -8.55 -17.34 8.11
CA PHE A 208 -7.33 -16.52 8.06
C PHE A 208 -6.70 -16.25 9.41
N LYS A 209 -7.40 -16.50 10.52
CA LYS A 209 -7.03 -16.04 11.86
C LYS A 209 -6.85 -14.53 11.92
N ALA A 210 -7.74 -13.84 11.19
CA ALA A 210 -7.64 -12.40 10.99
C ALA A 210 -7.82 -11.64 12.31
N MET A 211 -7.00 -10.63 12.52
CA MET A 211 -7.14 -9.65 13.61
C MET A 211 -8.07 -8.50 13.21
N ALA A 212 -7.99 -8.07 11.95
CA ALA A 212 -8.76 -6.96 11.40
C ALA A 212 -9.09 -7.18 9.92
N CYS A 213 -10.10 -6.48 9.40
CA CYS A 213 -10.45 -6.42 7.99
C CYS A 213 -10.57 -4.97 7.51
N GLU A 214 -10.09 -4.71 6.29
CA GLU A 214 -10.06 -3.41 5.65
C GLU A 214 -10.10 -3.55 4.12
N MET A 215 -9.84 -2.49 3.35
CA MET A 215 -10.11 -2.51 1.91
C MET A 215 -8.87 -2.27 1.03
N GLU A 216 -7.66 -2.16 1.54
CA GLU A 216 -6.48 -1.70 0.75
C GLU A 216 -5.17 -2.44 1.05
N GLY A 217 -4.90 -2.81 2.29
CA GLY A 217 -3.59 -3.19 2.81
C GLY A 217 -2.88 -4.26 2.00
N ALA A 218 -3.59 -5.36 1.64
CA ALA A 218 -2.97 -6.42 0.85
C ALA A 218 -2.56 -5.93 -0.55
N SER A 219 -3.32 -5.02 -1.16
CA SER A 219 -2.95 -4.47 -2.48
C SER A 219 -1.73 -3.55 -2.42
N VAL A 220 -1.59 -2.76 -1.35
CA VAL A 220 -0.39 -1.97 -1.08
C VAL A 220 0.80 -2.89 -0.84
N GLY A 221 0.64 -3.90 0.03
CA GLY A 221 1.70 -4.86 0.34
C GLY A 221 2.17 -5.67 -0.87
N ILE A 222 1.25 -6.10 -1.73
CA ILE A 222 1.60 -6.79 -2.99
C ILE A 222 2.47 -5.88 -3.86
N VAL A 223 2.07 -4.63 -4.08
CA VAL A 223 2.83 -3.68 -4.90
C VAL A 223 4.20 -3.40 -4.28
N CYS A 224 4.28 -3.14 -2.96
CA CYS A 224 5.57 -2.95 -2.29
C CYS A 224 6.50 -4.16 -2.44
N THR A 225 5.95 -5.38 -2.37
CA THR A 225 6.70 -6.63 -2.57
C THR A 225 7.25 -6.75 -4.00
N GLU A 226 6.43 -6.40 -5.01
CA GLU A 226 6.86 -6.43 -6.42
C GLU A 226 7.96 -5.37 -6.73
N TYR A 227 7.96 -4.26 -5.97
CA TYR A 227 9.00 -3.22 -6.07
C TYR A 227 10.18 -3.45 -5.12
N GLU A 228 10.17 -4.53 -4.33
CA GLU A 228 11.20 -4.86 -3.34
C GLU A 228 11.42 -3.74 -2.29
N VAL A 229 10.36 -3.00 -1.94
CA VAL A 229 10.38 -1.92 -0.94
C VAL A 229 9.77 -2.43 0.37
N PRO A 230 10.48 -2.33 1.52
CA PRO A 230 9.97 -2.72 2.82
C PRO A 230 8.76 -1.87 3.21
N PHE A 231 7.77 -2.50 3.84
CA PHE A 231 6.53 -1.83 4.22
C PHE A 231 5.95 -2.38 5.53
N VAL A 232 5.07 -1.60 6.14
CA VAL A 232 4.22 -2.00 7.26
C VAL A 232 2.82 -1.43 7.08
N VAL A 233 1.81 -2.16 7.57
CA VAL A 233 0.41 -1.71 7.63
C VAL A 233 -0.02 -1.59 9.08
N ILE A 234 -0.57 -0.44 9.45
CA ILE A 234 -1.05 -0.09 10.79
C ILE A 234 -2.52 0.28 10.70
N ARG A 235 -3.35 -0.32 11.54
CA ARG A 235 -4.79 -0.06 11.58
C ARG A 235 -5.27 0.17 13.00
N THR A 236 -6.04 1.23 13.22
CA THR A 236 -6.81 1.43 14.45
C THR A 236 -8.26 0.98 14.22
N MET A 237 -8.81 0.23 15.14
CA MET A 237 -10.16 -0.32 14.99
C MET A 237 -11.22 0.78 15.13
N SER A 238 -11.96 1.05 14.06
CA SER A 238 -13.09 1.99 14.06
C SER A 238 -14.41 1.34 14.51
N ASP A 239 -14.51 0.04 14.33
CA ASP A 239 -15.68 -0.79 14.58
C ASP A 239 -15.28 -2.27 14.77
N LYS A 240 -16.26 -3.16 14.89
CA LYS A 240 -16.03 -4.61 15.07
C LYS A 240 -16.44 -5.44 13.86
N ALA A 241 -16.67 -4.82 12.71
CA ALA A 241 -17.14 -5.47 11.48
C ALA A 241 -18.44 -6.29 11.66
N ASP A 242 -19.13 -6.13 12.76
CA ASP A 242 -20.37 -6.80 13.15
C ASP A 242 -21.64 -6.08 12.64
N GLY A 243 -22.80 -6.52 13.09
CA GLY A 243 -24.08 -5.90 12.70
C GLY A 243 -24.24 -4.44 13.15
N LEU A 244 -23.40 -3.92 14.03
CA LEU A 244 -23.35 -2.53 14.51
C LEU A 244 -22.23 -1.71 13.91
N ALA A 245 -21.43 -2.31 13.01
CA ALA A 245 -20.21 -1.70 12.45
C ALA A 245 -20.47 -0.32 11.86
N HIS A 246 -21.54 -0.14 11.12
CA HIS A 246 -21.87 1.14 10.48
C HIS A 246 -22.08 2.28 11.50
N ASP A 247 -22.88 2.04 12.52
CA ASP A 247 -23.18 3.04 13.55
C ASP A 247 -21.91 3.35 14.40
N THR A 248 -21.10 2.33 14.68
CA THR A 248 -19.85 2.49 15.44
C THR A 248 -18.83 3.25 14.62
N TYR A 249 -18.66 2.90 13.35
CA TYR A 249 -17.79 3.59 12.40
C TYR A 249 -18.12 5.09 12.30
N GLU A 250 -19.39 5.46 12.12
CA GLU A 250 -19.79 6.88 12.01
C GLU A 250 -19.38 7.71 13.26
N ASN A 251 -19.30 7.09 14.42
CA ASN A 251 -18.95 7.76 15.66
C ASN A 251 -17.47 7.73 16.00
N MET A 252 -16.71 6.76 15.50
CA MET A 252 -15.36 6.48 15.97
C MET A 252 -14.28 6.66 14.90
N ALA A 253 -14.65 6.76 13.61
CA ALA A 253 -13.70 6.79 12.49
C ALA A 253 -12.65 7.91 12.60
N ASP A 254 -13.05 9.12 12.96
CA ASP A 254 -12.13 10.25 13.07
C ASP A 254 -11.14 10.06 14.24
N LEU A 255 -11.61 9.59 15.40
CA LEU A 255 -10.75 9.33 16.56
C LEU A 255 -9.79 8.17 16.29
N ALA A 256 -10.26 7.11 15.61
CA ALA A 256 -9.41 5.99 15.20
C ALA A 256 -8.35 6.44 14.18
N ALA A 257 -8.70 7.31 13.24
CA ALA A 257 -7.79 7.89 12.26
C ALA A 257 -6.70 8.75 12.93
N ASP A 258 -7.09 9.55 13.93
CA ASP A 258 -6.15 10.34 14.72
C ASP A 258 -5.15 9.45 15.48
N HIS A 259 -5.62 8.40 16.17
CA HIS A 259 -4.73 7.43 16.84
C HIS A 259 -3.76 6.77 15.85
N SER A 260 -4.25 6.34 14.67
CA SER A 260 -3.40 5.75 13.64
C SER A 260 -2.29 6.73 13.17
N SER A 261 -2.65 8.00 13.01
CA SER A 261 -1.70 9.08 12.66
C SER A 261 -0.68 9.35 13.78
N GLU A 262 -1.11 9.33 15.05
CA GLU A 262 -0.23 9.50 16.21
C GLU A 262 0.79 8.36 16.29
N VAL A 263 0.39 7.11 16.01
CA VAL A 263 1.31 5.96 15.94
C VAL A 263 2.37 6.17 14.87
N VAL A 264 1.99 6.63 13.67
CA VAL A 264 2.97 6.93 12.61
C VAL A 264 3.95 8.03 13.05
N MET A 265 3.46 9.11 13.63
CA MET A 265 4.34 10.18 14.12
C MET A 265 5.27 9.71 15.23
N GLN A 266 4.81 8.84 16.14
CA GLN A 266 5.66 8.26 17.17
C GLN A 266 6.69 7.29 16.58
N MET A 267 6.29 6.47 15.59
CA MET A 267 7.20 5.58 14.87
C MET A 267 8.34 6.37 14.19
N LEU A 268 8.01 7.48 13.51
CA LEU A 268 9.02 8.35 12.87
C LEU A 268 10.00 8.98 13.89
N LYS A 269 9.56 9.31 15.10
CA LYS A 269 10.45 9.80 16.17
C LYS A 269 11.41 8.74 16.68
N ASN A 270 10.99 7.47 16.64
CA ASN A 270 11.75 6.31 17.13
C ASN A 270 12.72 5.77 16.06
N MET A 271 12.58 6.16 14.78
CA MET A 271 13.54 5.91 13.69
C MET A 271 14.75 6.86 13.78
#